data_90faf578ade76a448404f1dc8afd6fc5
#
_entry.id   90faf578ade76a448404f1dc8afd6fc5
#
_cell.length_a   1.000
_cell.length_b   1.000
_cell.length_c   1.000
_cell.angle_alpha   90.00
_cell.angle_beta   90.00
_cell.angle_gamma   90.00
#
_symmetry.space_group_name_H-M   'P 1'
#
loop_
_entity.id
_entity.type
_entity.pdbx_description
1 polymer ?
#
loop_
_entity_poly.entity_id
_entity_poly.type
_entity_poly.pdbx_seq_one_letter_code
_entity_poly.pdbx_strand_id
1 'polypeptide(L)'
;MSKFVRPLQINGPLQHHTFQTFNDKKNDKFKYLNKQLHGTLADVQSRLYKWNKLDIGVYVTINKTDRQGRKTENIIKVRALFADLDGSPIKPILKAKPEPHMIIESSKGKYHAYWLVDDCPLDKFSMYQKAIAKKFDSDPKVCDLPRVMRLPGFYHCKGNPYPTKIKHHNHRSPYFLKEIEEGLGLELEQDEKPTVKSSSKHYKKTSTSNNPKERFDDGRRNDDLFKVACAMRGRGELKDNIRAELLSLNQECNPPTTKEEVLEIVNNVWNRYKY
;
A
#
# COMPACT_ATOMS: atom_id res chain seq x y z
N MET A 1 -19.67 -18.03 5.55
CA MET A 1 -18.88 -17.39 4.46
C MET A 1 -18.42 -15.98 4.76
N SER A 2 -19.14 -15.17 5.53
CA SER A 2 -18.78 -13.78 5.86
C SER A 2 -17.61 -13.59 6.85
N LYS A 3 -17.09 -14.65 7.43
CA LYS A 3 -16.02 -14.59 8.46
C LYS A 3 -14.63 -14.25 7.92
N PHE A 4 -14.39 -14.33 6.61
CA PHE A 4 -13.05 -14.32 6.03
C PHE A 4 -12.51 -12.95 5.65
N VAL A 5 -13.36 -11.95 5.43
CA VAL A 5 -12.92 -10.58 5.07
C VAL A 5 -13.25 -9.59 6.17
N ARG A 6 -14.05 -9.97 7.17
CA ARG A 6 -14.37 -9.12 8.32
C ARG A 6 -13.13 -8.52 9.02
N PRO A 7 -12.02 -9.25 9.20
CA PRO A 7 -10.83 -8.67 9.82
C PRO A 7 -10.16 -7.56 9.03
N LEU A 8 -10.24 -7.61 7.68
CA LEU A 8 -9.78 -6.51 6.83
C LEU A 8 -10.84 -5.40 6.68
N GLN A 9 -12.03 -5.62 7.24
CA GLN A 9 -13.15 -4.68 7.25
C GLN A 9 -13.14 -3.84 8.52
N ILE A 10 -12.17 -2.94 8.63
CA ILE A 10 -11.99 -2.07 9.80
C ILE A 10 -13.22 -1.19 10.06
N ASN A 11 -14.08 -0.92 9.06
CA ASN A 11 -15.20 0.00 9.14
C ASN A 11 -16.55 -0.57 8.61
N GLY A 12 -16.77 -1.89 8.70
CA GLY A 12 -18.08 -2.49 8.40
C GLY A 12 -18.14 -3.37 7.15
N PRO A 13 -19.28 -4.02 6.90
CA PRO A 13 -19.43 -5.10 5.93
C PRO A 13 -19.37 -4.70 4.45
N LEU A 14 -19.39 -3.43 4.13
CA LEU A 14 -19.44 -2.90 2.78
C LEU A 14 -18.11 -2.30 2.27
N GLN A 15 -16.99 -2.64 2.93
CA GLN A 15 -15.70 -2.13 2.46
C GLN A 15 -15.32 -2.71 1.09
N HIS A 16 -14.98 -1.81 0.20
CA HIS A 16 -14.44 -2.14 -1.11
C HIS A 16 -12.96 -2.49 -0.98
N HIS A 17 -12.57 -3.54 -1.72
CA HIS A 17 -11.21 -4.02 -1.82
C HIS A 17 -10.79 -4.13 -3.29
N THR A 18 -9.50 -4.22 -3.52
CA THR A 18 -8.93 -4.61 -4.80
C THR A 18 -8.41 -6.02 -4.67
N PHE A 19 -9.03 -6.92 -5.39
CA PHE A 19 -8.63 -8.32 -5.49
C PHE A 19 -7.74 -8.51 -6.71
N GLN A 20 -6.80 -9.45 -6.59
CA GLN A 20 -5.92 -9.84 -7.67
C GLN A 20 -5.98 -11.36 -7.81
N THR A 21 -6.05 -11.83 -9.03
CA THR A 21 -5.92 -13.25 -9.33
C THR A 21 -4.65 -13.52 -10.13
N PHE A 22 -4.00 -14.65 -9.84
CA PHE A 22 -2.84 -15.12 -10.60
C PHE A 22 -3.01 -16.58 -10.94
N ASN A 23 -2.57 -16.94 -12.13
CA ASN A 23 -2.50 -18.33 -12.58
C ASN A 23 -1.34 -19.03 -11.86
N ASP A 24 -1.63 -19.69 -10.73
CA ASP A 24 -0.65 -20.31 -9.85
C ASP A 24 0.10 -21.47 -10.53
N LYS A 25 -0.55 -22.21 -11.44
CA LYS A 25 0.04 -23.33 -12.19
C LYS A 25 0.75 -22.89 -13.47
N LYS A 26 0.70 -21.58 -13.81
CA LYS A 26 1.27 -21.04 -15.05
C LYS A 26 0.74 -21.72 -16.32
N ASN A 27 -0.50 -22.23 -16.29
CA ASN A 27 -1.15 -22.82 -17.44
C ASN A 27 -1.59 -21.73 -18.42
N ASP A 28 -1.03 -21.72 -19.62
CA ASP A 28 -1.30 -20.67 -20.61
C ASP A 28 -2.77 -20.55 -21.00
N LYS A 29 -3.52 -21.66 -20.98
CA LYS A 29 -4.98 -21.68 -21.19
C LYS A 29 -5.73 -20.70 -20.30
N PHE A 30 -5.24 -20.43 -19.08
CA PHE A 30 -5.91 -19.59 -18.09
C PHE A 30 -5.17 -18.26 -17.81
N LYS A 31 -4.21 -17.87 -18.64
CA LYS A 31 -3.46 -16.62 -18.48
C LYS A 31 -4.37 -15.38 -18.48
N TYR A 32 -5.46 -15.43 -19.23
CA TYR A 32 -6.48 -14.36 -19.26
C TYR A 32 -7.22 -14.15 -17.94
N LEU A 33 -7.11 -15.09 -16.99
CA LEU A 33 -7.68 -14.98 -15.64
C LEU A 33 -6.76 -14.26 -14.63
N ASN A 34 -5.60 -13.75 -15.04
CA ASN A 34 -4.82 -12.81 -14.27
C ASN A 34 -5.52 -11.45 -14.29
N LYS A 35 -6.40 -11.20 -13.33
CA LYS A 35 -7.31 -10.04 -13.33
C LYS A 35 -7.24 -9.26 -12.01
N GLN A 36 -7.50 -7.96 -12.13
CA GLN A 36 -7.86 -7.11 -10.98
C GLN A 36 -9.38 -6.97 -10.94
N LEU A 37 -9.93 -7.05 -9.74
CA LEU A 37 -11.35 -6.85 -9.47
C LEU A 37 -11.49 -5.86 -8.32
N HIS A 38 -12.40 -4.91 -8.46
CA HIS A 38 -12.69 -3.91 -7.44
C HIS A 38 -14.13 -4.07 -6.97
N GLY A 39 -14.37 -4.04 -5.67
CA GLY A 39 -15.70 -4.20 -5.10
C GLY A 39 -15.68 -4.75 -3.69
N THR A 40 -16.85 -5.10 -3.17
CA THR A 40 -16.97 -5.88 -1.95
C THR A 40 -16.67 -7.36 -2.24
N LEU A 41 -16.35 -8.15 -1.23
CA LEU A 41 -16.18 -9.58 -1.44
C LEU A 41 -17.48 -10.22 -1.97
N ALA A 42 -18.63 -9.76 -1.52
CA ALA A 42 -19.93 -10.26 -1.96
C ALA A 42 -20.10 -10.13 -3.48
N ASP A 43 -19.67 -9.01 -4.06
CA ASP A 43 -19.77 -8.74 -5.50
C ASP A 43 -18.92 -9.69 -6.35
N VAL A 44 -17.78 -10.12 -5.84
CA VAL A 44 -16.77 -10.83 -6.64
C VAL A 44 -16.59 -12.30 -6.26
N GLN A 45 -17.05 -12.74 -5.07
CA GLN A 45 -16.74 -14.06 -4.51
C GLN A 45 -17.13 -15.23 -5.42
N SER A 46 -18.30 -15.19 -6.04
CA SER A 46 -18.76 -16.26 -6.93
C SER A 46 -17.81 -16.46 -8.11
N ARG A 47 -17.29 -15.36 -8.68
CA ARG A 47 -16.30 -15.37 -9.75
C ARG A 47 -14.96 -15.89 -9.26
N LEU A 48 -14.51 -15.42 -8.11
CA LEU A 48 -13.26 -15.87 -7.49
C LEU A 48 -13.29 -17.37 -7.18
N TYR A 49 -14.40 -17.89 -6.66
CA TYR A 49 -14.56 -19.34 -6.43
C TYR A 49 -14.49 -20.16 -7.71
N LYS A 50 -15.15 -19.72 -8.78
CA LYS A 50 -15.10 -20.40 -10.07
C LYS A 50 -13.67 -20.45 -10.60
N TRP A 51 -12.92 -19.35 -10.51
CA TRP A 51 -11.54 -19.30 -10.97
C TRP A 51 -10.58 -20.08 -10.08
N ASN A 52 -10.78 -20.07 -8.76
CA ASN A 52 -9.94 -20.83 -7.85
C ASN A 52 -10.04 -22.34 -8.07
N LYS A 53 -11.21 -22.86 -8.53
CA LYS A 53 -11.37 -24.24 -8.98
C LYS A 53 -10.57 -24.58 -10.26
N LEU A 54 -10.09 -23.58 -10.97
CA LEU A 54 -9.22 -23.69 -12.15
C LEU A 54 -7.74 -23.39 -11.80
N ASP A 55 -7.36 -23.62 -10.54
CA ASP A 55 -6.01 -23.37 -10.01
C ASP A 55 -5.55 -21.91 -10.07
N ILE A 56 -6.50 -20.96 -10.13
CA ILE A 56 -6.20 -19.54 -10.06
C ILE A 56 -6.10 -19.09 -8.61
N GLY A 57 -4.92 -18.62 -8.20
CA GLY A 57 -4.70 -18.08 -6.86
C GLY A 57 -5.45 -16.76 -6.66
N VAL A 58 -6.06 -16.61 -5.49
CA VAL A 58 -6.85 -15.44 -5.10
C VAL A 58 -6.13 -14.63 -4.04
N TYR A 59 -6.00 -13.33 -4.29
CA TYR A 59 -5.28 -12.39 -3.44
C TYR A 59 -6.10 -11.13 -3.21
N VAL A 60 -5.75 -10.38 -2.17
CA VAL A 60 -6.33 -9.07 -1.88
C VAL A 60 -5.20 -8.07 -1.63
N THR A 61 -5.34 -6.84 -2.13
CA THR A 61 -4.45 -5.73 -1.77
C THR A 61 -4.72 -5.35 -0.32
N ILE A 62 -3.68 -5.40 0.52
CA ILE A 62 -3.84 -5.13 1.95
C ILE A 62 -4.22 -3.68 2.19
N ASN A 63 -3.48 -2.76 1.61
CA ASN A 63 -3.74 -1.33 1.72
C ASN A 63 -4.93 -0.89 0.86
N LYS A 64 -5.55 0.23 1.22
CA LYS A 64 -6.71 0.77 0.51
C LYS A 64 -6.28 1.36 -0.82
N THR A 65 -6.97 0.97 -1.90
CA THR A 65 -6.78 1.56 -3.22
C THR A 65 -7.89 2.56 -3.56
N ASP A 66 -7.65 3.39 -4.57
CA ASP A 66 -8.62 4.25 -5.22
C ASP A 66 -9.60 3.49 -6.13
N ARG A 67 -9.42 2.18 -6.31
CA ARG A 67 -10.17 1.27 -7.19
C ARG A 67 -9.97 1.51 -8.69
N GLN A 68 -8.98 2.29 -9.08
CA GLN A 68 -8.62 2.49 -10.49
C GLN A 68 -7.47 1.57 -10.93
N GLY A 69 -6.77 1.00 -9.95
CA GLY A 69 -5.65 0.10 -10.19
C GLY A 69 -5.05 -0.47 -8.92
N ARG A 70 -3.82 -0.98 -9.07
CA ARG A 70 -3.06 -1.60 -7.98
C ARG A 70 -1.57 -1.25 -8.05
N LYS A 71 -1.23 -0.11 -8.58
CA LYS A 71 0.14 0.44 -8.52
C LYS A 71 0.30 1.29 -7.25
N THR A 72 1.52 1.74 -6.98
CA THR A 72 1.81 2.57 -5.80
C THR A 72 0.95 3.84 -5.76
N GLU A 73 0.77 4.49 -6.90
CA GLU A 73 -0.06 5.69 -7.05
C GLU A 73 -1.56 5.47 -6.79
N ASN A 74 -2.02 4.20 -6.86
CA ASN A 74 -3.40 3.85 -6.55
C ASN A 74 -3.65 3.58 -5.06
N ILE A 75 -2.60 3.55 -4.22
CA ILE A 75 -2.76 3.32 -2.79
C ILE A 75 -3.05 4.64 -2.09
N ILE A 76 -4.18 4.69 -1.38
CA ILE A 76 -4.68 5.92 -0.74
C ILE A 76 -4.68 5.88 0.80
N LYS A 77 -4.52 4.69 1.40
CA LYS A 77 -4.40 4.54 2.87
C LYS A 77 -3.71 3.23 3.21
N VAL A 78 -2.81 3.26 4.20
CA VAL A 78 -2.31 2.07 4.85
C VAL A 78 -3.40 1.50 5.77
N ARG A 79 -3.66 0.20 5.69
CA ARG A 79 -4.63 -0.51 6.56
C ARG A 79 -3.94 -1.40 7.58
N ALA A 80 -2.79 -1.95 7.24
CA ALA A 80 -2.07 -2.84 8.11
C ALA A 80 -0.57 -2.84 7.82
N LEU A 81 0.21 -3.08 8.85
CA LEU A 81 1.57 -3.60 8.74
C LEU A 81 1.52 -5.13 8.85
N PHE A 82 2.44 -5.84 8.23
CA PHE A 82 2.36 -7.30 8.16
C PHE A 82 3.73 -7.98 8.04
N ALA A 83 3.79 -9.24 8.49
CA ALA A 83 4.93 -10.13 8.30
C ALA A 83 4.52 -11.30 7.40
N ASP A 84 5.37 -11.65 6.42
CA ASP A 84 5.24 -12.83 5.56
C ASP A 84 6.28 -13.87 5.97
N LEU A 85 5.85 -14.87 6.76
CA LEU A 85 6.71 -15.94 7.30
C LEU A 85 6.77 -17.10 6.29
N ASP A 86 7.57 -16.93 5.25
CA ASP A 86 7.81 -17.96 4.23
C ASP A 86 8.94 -18.91 4.67
N GLY A 87 8.68 -19.65 5.76
CA GLY A 87 9.63 -20.59 6.37
C GLY A 87 10.14 -20.17 7.74
N SER A 88 10.01 -18.95 8.15
CA SER A 88 10.40 -18.47 9.48
C SER A 88 9.45 -18.95 10.57
N PRO A 89 9.93 -19.16 11.82
CA PRO A 89 9.13 -19.73 12.89
C PRO A 89 8.00 -18.77 13.33
N ILE A 90 6.80 -19.31 13.56
CA ILE A 90 5.64 -18.53 14.03
C ILE A 90 5.74 -18.11 15.50
N LYS A 91 6.57 -18.77 16.33
CA LYS A 91 6.65 -18.53 17.79
C LYS A 91 6.88 -17.06 18.17
N PRO A 92 7.77 -16.29 17.52
CA PRO A 92 7.95 -14.86 17.81
C PRO A 92 6.66 -14.04 17.59
N ILE A 93 5.90 -14.33 16.54
CA ILE A 93 4.62 -13.68 16.24
C ILE A 93 3.58 -13.95 17.33
N LEU A 94 3.49 -15.20 17.82
CA LEU A 94 2.55 -15.58 18.88
C LEU A 94 2.85 -14.93 20.24
N LYS A 95 4.10 -14.49 20.44
CA LYS A 95 4.56 -13.78 21.64
C LYS A 95 4.60 -12.26 21.48
N ALA A 96 4.34 -11.76 20.29
CA ALA A 96 4.44 -10.33 19.98
C ALA A 96 3.46 -9.49 20.83
N LYS A 97 3.93 -8.33 21.27
CA LYS A 97 3.13 -7.30 21.93
C LYS A 97 3.40 -5.96 21.24
N PRO A 98 2.41 -5.33 20.65
CA PRO A 98 1.00 -5.76 20.61
C PRO A 98 0.81 -7.03 19.76
N GLU A 99 -0.19 -7.85 20.14
CA GLU A 99 -0.49 -9.06 19.37
C GLU A 99 -1.04 -8.72 17.97
N PRO A 100 -0.77 -9.52 16.93
CA PRO A 100 -1.34 -9.28 15.62
C PRO A 100 -2.87 -9.42 15.65
N HIS A 101 -3.57 -8.59 14.90
CA HIS A 101 -5.02 -8.68 14.75
C HIS A 101 -5.44 -9.96 14.04
N MET A 102 -4.59 -10.46 13.15
CA MET A 102 -4.91 -11.65 12.37
C MET A 102 -3.64 -12.43 12.02
N ILE A 103 -3.74 -13.75 12.09
CA ILE A 103 -2.74 -14.68 11.57
C ILE A 103 -3.41 -15.59 10.56
N ILE A 104 -2.87 -15.68 9.36
CA ILE A 104 -3.35 -16.51 8.26
C ILE A 104 -2.30 -17.58 7.98
N GLU A 105 -2.70 -18.83 7.87
CA GLU A 105 -1.91 -19.90 7.28
C GLU A 105 -2.15 -19.89 5.77
N SER A 106 -1.19 -19.38 5.00
CA SER A 106 -1.31 -19.20 3.54
C SER A 106 -1.04 -20.50 2.77
N SER A 107 -0.15 -21.34 3.29
CA SER A 107 0.11 -22.72 2.87
C SER A 107 0.65 -23.48 4.08
N LYS A 108 0.85 -24.81 3.97
CA LYS A 108 1.27 -25.64 5.09
C LYS A 108 2.54 -25.09 5.75
N GLY A 109 2.43 -24.66 7.01
CA GLY A 109 3.53 -24.13 7.80
C GLY A 109 4.02 -22.73 7.40
N LYS A 110 3.32 -22.01 6.51
CA LYS A 110 3.66 -20.64 6.12
C LYS A 110 2.55 -19.68 6.56
N TYR A 111 2.94 -18.57 7.16
CA TYR A 111 2.01 -17.70 7.85
C TYR A 111 2.17 -16.24 7.43
N HIS A 112 1.05 -15.51 7.44
CA HIS A 112 1.03 -14.05 7.38
C HIS A 112 0.46 -13.53 8.70
N ALA A 113 1.09 -12.55 9.30
CA ALA A 113 0.58 -11.86 10.48
C ALA A 113 0.31 -10.39 10.16
N TYR A 114 -0.78 -9.83 10.69
CA TYR A 114 -1.24 -8.47 10.36
C TYR A 114 -1.51 -7.67 11.63
N TRP A 115 -0.96 -6.47 11.70
CA TRP A 115 -1.29 -5.43 12.67
C TRP A 115 -2.05 -4.33 11.94
N LEU A 116 -3.35 -4.23 12.20
CA LEU A 116 -4.17 -3.15 11.66
C LEU A 116 -3.69 -1.82 12.24
N VAL A 117 -3.56 -0.81 11.39
CA VAL A 117 -3.08 0.52 11.76
C VAL A 117 -3.93 1.59 11.09
N ASP A 118 -4.21 2.69 11.82
CA ASP A 118 -5.10 3.74 11.30
C ASP A 118 -4.37 5.02 10.88
N ASP A 119 -3.18 5.29 11.43
CA ASP A 119 -2.43 6.54 11.30
C ASP A 119 -1.07 6.39 10.57
N CYS A 120 -0.81 5.27 9.89
CA CYS A 120 0.45 5.08 9.17
C CYS A 120 0.48 5.90 7.85
N PRO A 121 1.40 6.88 7.71
CA PRO A 121 1.58 7.62 6.47
C PRO A 121 2.11 6.71 5.34
N LEU A 122 1.71 7.01 4.11
CA LEU A 122 2.10 6.21 2.94
C LEU A 122 3.62 6.19 2.72
N ASP A 123 4.27 7.32 2.91
CA ASP A 123 5.72 7.50 2.73
C ASP A 123 6.55 6.77 3.79
N LYS A 124 5.99 6.51 4.98
CA LYS A 124 6.66 5.78 6.05
C LYS A 124 6.43 4.27 6.01
N PHE A 125 5.43 3.80 5.27
CA PHE A 125 5.03 2.39 5.23
C PHE A 125 6.21 1.43 4.98
N SER A 126 7.02 1.71 3.95
CA SER A 126 8.13 0.81 3.57
C SER A 126 9.19 0.68 4.67
N MET A 127 9.48 1.76 5.39
CA MET A 127 10.41 1.77 6.52
C MET A 127 9.91 0.85 7.65
N TYR A 128 8.65 1.00 8.06
CA TYR A 128 8.04 0.14 9.08
C TYR A 128 7.95 -1.33 8.64
N GLN A 129 7.62 -1.59 7.37
CA GLN A 129 7.57 -2.95 6.83
C GLN A 129 8.95 -3.62 6.84
N LYS A 130 10.02 -2.90 6.50
CA LYS A 130 11.40 -3.40 6.59
C LYS A 130 11.77 -3.71 8.05
N ALA A 131 11.41 -2.85 9.00
CA ALA A 131 11.66 -3.08 10.42
C ALA A 131 10.91 -4.32 10.96
N ILE A 132 9.65 -4.52 10.55
CA ILE A 132 8.89 -5.74 10.88
C ILE A 132 9.53 -6.96 10.23
N ALA A 133 9.97 -6.89 8.99
CA ALA A 133 10.64 -7.99 8.32
C ALA A 133 11.92 -8.39 9.06
N LYS A 134 12.74 -7.42 9.47
CA LYS A 134 13.94 -7.65 10.29
C LYS A 134 13.59 -8.26 11.64
N LYS A 135 12.57 -7.73 12.33
CA LYS A 135 12.15 -8.20 13.67
C LYS A 135 11.72 -9.66 13.70
N PHE A 136 11.01 -10.10 12.68
CA PHE A 136 10.39 -11.44 12.63
C PHE A 136 11.06 -12.38 11.64
N ASP A 137 12.21 -12.00 11.08
CA ASP A 137 12.91 -12.77 10.05
C ASP A 137 11.94 -13.16 8.90
N SER A 138 11.12 -12.20 8.48
CA SER A 138 10.16 -12.38 7.40
C SER A 138 10.69 -11.87 6.06
N ASP A 139 10.00 -12.15 4.95
CA ASP A 139 10.48 -11.78 3.61
C ASP A 139 10.70 -10.26 3.48
N PRO A 140 11.96 -9.76 3.36
CA PRO A 140 12.26 -8.33 3.28
C PRO A 140 11.78 -7.69 1.98
N LYS A 141 11.42 -8.47 0.95
CA LYS A 141 10.85 -7.98 -0.31
C LYS A 141 9.39 -7.59 -0.18
N VAL A 142 8.75 -7.94 0.94
CA VAL A 142 7.34 -7.67 1.20
C VAL A 142 7.20 -6.31 1.90
N CYS A 143 7.68 -5.24 1.26
CA CYS A 143 7.70 -3.87 1.81
C CYS A 143 7.09 -2.80 0.88
N ASP A 144 6.41 -3.19 -0.17
CA ASP A 144 5.78 -2.30 -1.14
C ASP A 144 4.30 -2.02 -0.80
N LEU A 145 3.86 -0.79 -0.97
CA LEU A 145 2.49 -0.33 -0.70
C LEU A 145 1.40 -1.16 -1.41
N PRO A 146 1.54 -1.52 -2.71
CA PRO A 146 0.50 -2.26 -3.44
C PRO A 146 0.55 -3.78 -3.22
N ARG A 147 1.15 -4.24 -2.10
CA ARG A 147 1.29 -5.65 -1.80
C ARG A 147 -0.05 -6.37 -1.77
N VAL A 148 -0.10 -7.51 -2.45
CA VAL A 148 -1.21 -8.44 -2.37
C VAL A 148 -0.82 -9.67 -1.56
N MET A 149 -1.74 -10.12 -0.73
CA MET A 149 -1.58 -11.30 0.10
C MET A 149 -2.73 -12.27 -0.18
N ARG A 150 -2.50 -13.57 0.08
CA ARG A 150 -3.53 -14.59 -0.17
C ARG A 150 -4.79 -14.34 0.64
N LEU A 151 -5.93 -14.44 -0.04
CA LEU A 151 -7.23 -14.26 0.58
C LEU A 151 -7.65 -15.58 1.26
N PRO A 152 -7.92 -15.59 2.58
CA PRO A 152 -8.43 -16.77 3.27
C PRO A 152 -9.77 -17.24 2.71
N GLY A 153 -9.98 -18.56 2.76
CA GLY A 153 -11.18 -19.20 2.22
C GLY A 153 -11.05 -19.68 0.77
N PHE A 154 -9.88 -19.45 0.18
CA PHE A 154 -9.53 -19.94 -1.16
C PHE A 154 -8.32 -20.87 -1.08
N TYR A 155 -8.13 -21.70 -2.10
CA TYR A 155 -6.99 -22.59 -2.18
C TYR A 155 -5.76 -21.87 -2.73
N HIS A 156 -4.62 -22.13 -2.09
CA HIS A 156 -3.30 -21.87 -2.63
C HIS A 156 -2.95 -22.99 -3.61
N CYS A 157 -2.75 -22.69 -4.88
CA CYS A 157 -2.67 -23.68 -5.94
C CYS A 157 -1.28 -23.83 -6.59
N LYS A 158 -0.21 -23.20 -6.07
CA LYS A 158 1.15 -23.31 -6.65
C LYS A 158 1.72 -24.74 -6.60
N GLY A 159 1.41 -25.48 -5.55
CA GLY A 159 1.77 -26.89 -5.38
C GLY A 159 0.52 -27.74 -5.28
N ASN A 160 0.50 -28.69 -4.31
CA ASN A 160 -0.72 -29.35 -3.91
C ASN A 160 -1.69 -28.32 -3.34
N PRO A 161 -2.96 -28.32 -3.77
CA PRO A 161 -3.92 -27.33 -3.30
C PRO A 161 -4.03 -27.34 -1.77
N TYR A 162 -3.82 -26.16 -1.16
CA TYR A 162 -3.88 -25.98 0.28
C TYR A 162 -4.90 -24.89 0.64
N PRO A 163 -5.87 -25.15 1.52
CA PRO A 163 -6.84 -24.15 1.91
C PRO A 163 -6.20 -23.09 2.78
N THR A 164 -6.15 -21.83 2.31
CA THR A 164 -5.71 -20.70 3.10
C THR A 164 -6.68 -20.43 4.25
N LYS A 165 -6.19 -20.41 5.50
CA LYS A 165 -7.04 -20.40 6.71
C LYS A 165 -6.66 -19.26 7.65
N ILE A 166 -7.66 -18.68 8.33
CA ILE A 166 -7.43 -17.84 9.49
C ILE A 166 -7.12 -18.74 10.69
N LYS A 167 -5.96 -18.55 11.31
CA LYS A 167 -5.52 -19.28 12.51
C LYS A 167 -5.82 -18.52 13.78
N HIS A 168 -5.71 -17.20 13.71
CA HIS A 168 -5.99 -16.32 14.83
C HIS A 168 -6.65 -15.04 14.31
N HIS A 169 -7.58 -14.52 15.07
CA HIS A 169 -8.18 -13.23 14.85
C HIS A 169 -8.66 -12.65 16.18
N ASN A 170 -8.23 -11.44 16.50
CA ASN A 170 -8.82 -10.65 17.55
C ASN A 170 -9.73 -9.57 16.96
N HIS A 171 -10.61 -9.01 17.81
CA HIS A 171 -11.58 -7.98 17.42
C HIS A 171 -11.19 -6.59 17.96
N ARG A 172 -9.90 -6.37 18.23
CA ARG A 172 -9.40 -5.09 18.72
C ARG A 172 -9.52 -4.01 17.65
N SER A 173 -9.62 -2.77 18.09
CA SER A 173 -9.46 -1.61 17.22
C SER A 173 -8.04 -1.57 16.64
N PRO A 174 -7.84 -0.96 15.45
CA PRO A 174 -6.51 -0.74 14.90
C PRO A 174 -5.62 -0.03 15.91
N TYR A 175 -4.35 -0.40 15.94
CA TYR A 175 -3.34 0.26 16.76
C TYR A 175 -2.94 1.60 16.14
N PHE A 176 -2.44 2.49 16.97
CA PHE A 176 -1.63 3.60 16.50
C PHE A 176 -0.23 3.09 16.10
N LEU A 177 0.36 3.74 15.11
CA LEU A 177 1.68 3.36 14.59
C LEU A 177 2.75 3.31 15.71
N LYS A 178 2.68 4.28 16.63
CA LYS A 178 3.57 4.36 17.79
C LYS A 178 3.43 3.16 18.73
N GLU A 179 2.21 2.65 18.93
CA GLU A 179 1.99 1.46 19.77
C GLU A 179 2.64 0.21 19.15
N ILE A 180 2.62 0.10 17.81
CA ILE A 180 3.29 -0.98 17.10
C ILE A 180 4.81 -0.82 17.20
N GLU A 181 5.32 0.38 16.98
CA GLU A 181 6.75 0.70 17.03
C GLU A 181 7.35 0.37 18.41
N GLU A 182 6.79 0.95 19.46
CA GLU A 182 7.26 0.77 20.83
C GLU A 182 7.04 -0.67 21.33
N GLY A 183 5.84 -1.20 21.11
CA GLY A 183 5.49 -2.52 21.63
C GLY A 183 6.22 -3.66 20.95
N LEU A 184 6.48 -3.58 19.65
CA LEU A 184 7.33 -4.54 18.96
C LEU A 184 8.83 -4.25 19.12
N GLY A 185 9.21 -3.07 19.64
CA GLY A 185 10.60 -2.63 19.71
C GLY A 185 11.23 -2.58 18.31
N LEU A 186 10.58 -1.87 17.37
CA LEU A 186 11.05 -1.77 16.00
C LEU A 186 12.26 -0.83 15.93
N GLU A 187 13.34 -1.30 15.34
CA GLU A 187 14.50 -0.48 14.96
C GLU A 187 14.22 0.11 13.56
N LEU A 188 13.89 1.37 13.51
CA LEU A 188 13.66 2.07 12.24
C LEU A 188 15.01 2.54 11.69
N GLU A 189 15.43 1.96 10.59
CA GLU A 189 16.56 2.47 9.81
C GLU A 189 16.09 3.74 9.11
N GLN A 190 16.68 4.89 9.45
CA GLN A 190 16.51 6.08 8.63
C GLN A 190 17.14 5.74 7.28
N ASP A 191 16.37 5.87 6.19
CA ASP A 191 16.94 5.72 4.86
C ASP A 191 18.08 6.76 4.74
N GLU A 192 19.33 6.33 4.96
CA GLU A 192 20.48 7.12 4.58
C GLU A 192 20.32 7.39 3.07
N LYS A 193 20.33 8.66 2.69
CA LYS A 193 20.32 9.03 1.28
C LYS A 193 21.36 8.16 0.56
N PRO A 194 21.01 7.46 -0.52
CA PRO A 194 21.91 6.51 -1.14
C PRO A 194 23.19 7.22 -1.55
N THR A 195 24.29 6.94 -0.86
CA THR A 195 25.64 7.25 -1.33
C THR A 195 25.85 6.46 -2.61
N VAL A 196 25.89 7.16 -3.72
CA VAL A 196 26.08 6.63 -5.06
C VAL A 196 27.45 5.94 -5.14
N LYS A 197 27.49 4.61 -5.04
CA LYS A 197 28.62 3.84 -5.55
C LYS A 197 28.44 3.72 -7.05
N SER A 198 29.27 4.40 -7.81
CA SER A 198 29.30 4.40 -9.25
C SER A 198 29.62 3.01 -9.80
N SER A 199 28.67 2.38 -10.49
CA SER A 199 28.95 1.41 -11.52
C SER A 199 28.30 1.88 -12.82
N SER A 200 29.15 2.22 -13.75
CA SER A 200 28.81 2.76 -15.06
C SER A 200 28.00 1.77 -15.89
N LYS A 201 26.71 2.06 -16.12
CA LYS A 201 26.01 1.67 -17.34
C LYS A 201 25.17 2.85 -17.82
N HIS A 202 25.45 3.27 -19.05
CA HIS A 202 24.81 4.37 -19.75
C HIS A 202 23.29 4.23 -19.81
N TYR A 203 22.57 5.05 -19.02
CA TYR A 203 21.19 5.44 -19.29
C TYR A 203 21.13 6.97 -19.25
N LYS A 204 20.55 7.58 -20.27
CA LYS A 204 20.37 9.02 -20.38
C LYS A 204 19.69 9.57 -19.13
N LYS A 205 20.44 10.36 -18.36
CA LYS A 205 19.95 11.13 -17.21
C LYS A 205 18.99 12.21 -17.69
N THR A 206 17.73 12.15 -17.25
CA THR A 206 16.98 13.37 -17.00
C THR A 206 17.38 13.85 -15.60
N SER A 207 18.10 14.94 -15.55
CA SER A 207 18.67 15.53 -14.34
C SER A 207 17.56 16.13 -13.46
N THR A 208 17.35 15.55 -12.26
CA THR A 208 16.69 16.26 -11.17
C THR A 208 17.76 16.99 -10.38
N SER A 209 17.91 18.28 -10.61
CA SER A 209 18.81 19.13 -9.84
C SER A 209 18.17 19.44 -8.47
N ASN A 210 18.95 19.22 -7.39
CA ASN A 210 18.56 19.55 -6.01
C ASN A 210 18.89 21.01 -5.64
N ASN A 211 18.91 21.92 -6.63
CA ASN A 211 19.14 23.33 -6.38
C ASN A 211 17.80 24.03 -6.12
N PRO A 212 17.56 24.67 -4.96
CA PRO A 212 16.29 25.35 -4.67
C PRO A 212 15.88 26.37 -5.72
N LYS A 213 16.84 26.94 -6.48
CA LYS A 213 16.59 27.90 -7.55
C LYS A 213 16.08 27.29 -8.86
N GLU A 214 16.20 25.97 -9.07
CA GLU A 214 15.75 25.28 -10.30
C GLU A 214 14.39 24.57 -10.12
N ARG A 215 13.75 24.70 -8.97
CA ARG A 215 12.56 23.94 -8.62
C ARG A 215 11.28 24.43 -9.31
N PHE A 216 11.28 25.68 -9.77
CA PHE A 216 10.10 26.33 -10.35
C PHE A 216 10.40 26.97 -11.72
N ASP A 217 11.28 26.36 -12.51
CA ASP A 217 11.64 26.84 -13.84
C ASP A 217 10.56 26.54 -14.89
N ASP A 218 10.63 27.25 -16.00
CA ASP A 218 9.73 27.10 -17.14
C ASP A 218 9.70 25.64 -17.64
N GLY A 219 8.49 25.09 -17.83
CA GLY A 219 8.22 23.70 -18.22
C GLY A 219 8.03 22.71 -17.05
N ARG A 220 8.40 23.07 -15.80
CA ARG A 220 8.22 22.21 -14.60
C ARG A 220 7.37 22.85 -13.49
N ARG A 221 7.23 24.12 -13.53
CA ARG A 221 6.56 24.98 -12.55
C ARG A 221 5.15 24.50 -12.21
N ASN A 222 4.32 24.19 -13.20
CA ASN A 222 2.94 23.74 -13.01
C ASN A 222 2.89 22.35 -12.35
N ASP A 223 3.82 21.45 -12.70
CA ASP A 223 3.95 20.13 -12.07
C ASP A 223 4.38 20.25 -10.61
N ASP A 224 5.29 21.16 -10.29
CA ASP A 224 5.80 21.33 -8.94
C ASP A 224 4.76 22.02 -8.04
N LEU A 225 4.05 23.04 -8.53
CA LEU A 225 2.89 23.64 -7.85
C LEU A 225 1.79 22.60 -7.62
N PHE A 226 1.50 21.75 -8.61
CA PHE A 226 0.54 20.64 -8.47
C PHE A 226 0.94 19.65 -7.38
N LYS A 227 2.24 19.27 -7.30
CA LYS A 227 2.76 18.38 -6.25
C LYS A 227 2.62 18.97 -4.85
N VAL A 228 2.90 20.28 -4.72
CA VAL A 228 2.70 21.00 -3.45
C VAL A 228 1.23 21.00 -3.04
N ALA A 229 0.32 21.31 -3.97
CA ALA A 229 -1.12 21.28 -3.71
C ALA A 229 -1.61 19.89 -3.28
N CYS A 230 -1.14 18.82 -3.94
CA CYS A 230 -1.45 17.44 -3.57
C CYS A 230 -0.95 17.10 -2.17
N ALA A 231 0.28 17.50 -1.83
CA ALA A 231 0.86 17.27 -0.51
C ALA A 231 0.10 17.99 0.60
N MET A 232 -0.30 19.25 0.38
CA MET A 232 -1.10 20.03 1.33
C MET A 232 -2.50 19.42 1.50
N ARG A 233 -3.15 19.03 0.40
CA ARG A 233 -4.46 18.37 0.42
C ARG A 233 -4.41 17.04 1.17
N GLY A 234 -3.33 16.26 0.97
CA GLY A 234 -3.09 14.99 1.68
C GLY A 234 -2.90 15.16 3.19
N ARG A 235 -2.48 16.34 3.66
CA ARG A 235 -2.39 16.71 5.09
C ARG A 235 -3.70 17.25 5.66
N GLY A 236 -4.77 17.32 4.85
CA GLY A 236 -6.07 17.84 5.31
C GLY A 236 -6.19 19.36 5.30
N GLU A 237 -5.25 20.07 4.65
CA GLU A 237 -5.30 21.53 4.55
C GLU A 237 -6.58 22.02 3.86
N LEU A 238 -7.09 23.16 4.33
CA LEU A 238 -8.26 23.81 3.74
C LEU A 238 -7.92 24.37 2.35
N LYS A 239 -8.93 24.43 1.48
CA LYS A 239 -8.77 24.92 0.10
C LYS A 239 -8.13 26.30 0.03
N ASP A 240 -8.52 27.18 0.94
CA ASP A 240 -8.01 28.54 0.99
C ASP A 240 -6.54 28.63 1.42
N ASN A 241 -6.09 27.74 2.31
CA ASN A 241 -4.69 27.62 2.71
C ASN A 241 -3.84 27.15 1.53
N ILE A 242 -4.30 26.11 0.81
CA ILE A 242 -3.63 25.60 -0.39
C ILE A 242 -3.52 26.71 -1.44
N ARG A 243 -4.61 27.47 -1.64
CA ARG A 243 -4.64 28.60 -2.57
C ARG A 243 -3.62 29.68 -2.19
N ALA A 244 -3.60 30.09 -0.92
CA ALA A 244 -2.67 31.13 -0.43
C ALA A 244 -1.22 30.71 -0.61
N GLU A 245 -0.89 29.47 -0.24
CA GLU A 245 0.46 28.91 -0.37
C GLU A 245 0.92 28.84 -1.83
N LEU A 246 0.06 28.32 -2.74
CA LEU A 246 0.42 28.23 -4.15
C LEU A 246 0.59 29.60 -4.82
N LEU A 247 -0.20 30.60 -4.43
CA LEU A 247 -0.04 31.95 -4.93
C LEU A 247 1.28 32.58 -4.44
N SER A 248 1.69 32.28 -3.21
CA SER A 248 2.99 32.73 -2.68
C SER A 248 4.15 32.07 -3.42
N LEU A 249 4.13 30.76 -3.56
CA LEU A 249 5.16 30.00 -4.29
C LEU A 249 5.25 30.40 -5.76
N ASN A 250 4.14 30.74 -6.38
CA ASN A 250 4.12 31.19 -7.77
C ASN A 250 4.91 32.50 -7.97
N GLN A 251 5.01 33.35 -6.95
CA GLN A 251 5.84 34.58 -7.03
C GLN A 251 7.34 34.26 -7.06
N GLU A 252 7.74 33.08 -6.56
CA GLU A 252 9.13 32.58 -6.58
C GLU A 252 9.46 31.83 -7.89
N CYS A 253 8.46 31.58 -8.75
CA CYS A 253 8.67 30.94 -10.05
C CYS A 253 9.28 31.91 -11.08
N ASN A 254 10.09 31.38 -11.98
CA ASN A 254 10.71 32.17 -13.04
C ASN A 254 10.45 31.53 -14.43
N PRO A 255 9.56 32.12 -15.27
CA PRO A 255 8.62 33.19 -14.97
C PRO A 255 7.42 32.68 -14.13
N PRO A 256 6.72 33.53 -13.36
CA PRO A 256 5.48 33.15 -12.69
C PRO A 256 4.40 32.74 -13.69
N THR A 257 3.56 31.78 -13.31
CA THR A 257 2.35 31.44 -14.10
C THR A 257 1.20 32.41 -13.80
N THR A 258 0.13 32.36 -14.57
CA THR A 258 -1.02 33.25 -14.32
C THR A 258 -1.76 32.83 -13.04
N LYS A 259 -2.43 33.79 -12.41
CA LYS A 259 -3.25 33.51 -11.23
C LYS A 259 -4.34 32.52 -11.53
N GLU A 260 -4.91 32.56 -12.73
CA GLU A 260 -5.95 31.67 -13.23
C GLU A 260 -5.44 30.22 -13.28
N GLU A 261 -4.24 29.99 -13.81
CA GLU A 261 -3.62 28.64 -13.85
C GLU A 261 -3.34 28.11 -12.45
N VAL A 262 -2.88 28.94 -11.51
CA VAL A 262 -2.72 28.53 -10.11
C VAL A 262 -4.05 28.11 -9.49
N LEU A 263 -5.12 28.87 -9.73
CA LEU A 263 -6.47 28.54 -9.24
C LEU A 263 -7.02 27.26 -9.88
N GLU A 264 -6.70 27.02 -11.15
CA GLU A 264 -7.07 25.78 -11.83
C GLU A 264 -6.36 24.58 -11.20
N ILE A 265 -5.07 24.68 -10.89
CA ILE A 265 -4.33 23.65 -10.16
C ILE A 265 -5.00 23.34 -8.80
N VAL A 266 -5.34 24.38 -8.02
CA VAL A 266 -6.02 24.22 -6.73
C VAL A 266 -7.37 23.52 -6.90
N ASN A 267 -8.17 23.94 -7.89
CA ASN A 267 -9.48 23.36 -8.16
C ASN A 267 -9.38 21.90 -8.62
N ASN A 268 -8.41 21.60 -9.49
CA ASN A 268 -8.16 20.24 -9.98
C ASN A 268 -7.79 19.30 -8.83
N VAL A 269 -6.87 19.71 -7.94
CA VAL A 269 -6.50 18.93 -6.76
C VAL A 269 -7.69 18.78 -5.82
N TRP A 270 -8.44 19.87 -5.54
CA TRP A 270 -9.57 19.85 -4.63
C TRP A 270 -10.71 18.95 -5.10
N ASN A 271 -11.02 18.97 -6.41
CA ASN A 271 -12.10 18.15 -6.99
C ASN A 271 -11.71 16.69 -7.18
N ARG A 272 -10.42 16.41 -7.44
CA ARG A 272 -9.90 15.06 -7.66
C ARG A 272 -9.79 14.25 -6.37
N TYR A 273 -9.53 14.93 -5.26
CA TYR A 273 -9.35 14.31 -3.94
C TYR A 273 -10.49 14.70 -2.98
N LYS A 274 -11.74 14.38 -3.36
CA LYS A 274 -12.89 14.45 -2.43
C LYS A 274 -12.73 13.35 -1.37
N TYR A 275 -12.63 13.76 -0.11
CA TYR A 275 -12.63 12.86 1.05
C TYR A 275 -14.03 12.34 1.32
#